data_0f03f3a35a92f2476d9deda03e3eafb2
#
_entry.id   0f03f3a35a92f2476d9deda03e3eafb2
#
_cell.length_a   1.000
_cell.length_b   1.000
_cell.length_c   1.000
_cell.angle_alpha   90.00
_cell.angle_beta   90.00
_cell.angle_gamma   90.00
#
_symmetry.space_group_name_H-M   'P 1'
#
loop_
_entity.id
_entity.type
_entity.pdbx_description
1 polymer ?
#
loop_
_entity_poly.entity_id
_entity_poly.type
_entity_poly.pdbx_seq_one_letter_code
_entity_poly.pdbx_strand_id
1 'polypeptide(L)'
;LLKTDKEIEKILMEKGAQGSLGRIFAEARRRNIRVQFAEKAALDRESPSGRHQGVIAFAADYAYSELEDIIADKKSPSGGFVILCDGMQDVHNLGSVLRVAECAGADGVVIPKTGSAQVNESVLRISEGAAEHVRVARVTNLVRAIESLQAAGYWVYGLEADGEDIYGQDLTGNIALVVGGED
;
A
#
# COMPACT_ATOMS: atom_id res chain seq x y z
N LEU A 1 3.28 -4.89 12.92
CA LEU A 1 1.90 -4.48 13.18
C LEU A 1 1.74 -3.69 14.48
N LEU A 2 2.13 -4.19 15.66
CA LEU A 2 2.01 -3.44 16.93
C LEU A 2 2.96 -2.24 17.07
N LYS A 3 3.87 -2.02 16.16
CA LYS A 3 4.75 -0.84 16.10
C LYS A 3 4.36 0.14 14.99
N THR A 4 3.34 -0.17 14.21
CA THR A 4 2.80 0.66 13.14
C THR A 4 1.47 1.28 13.57
N ASP A 5 1.04 2.34 12.91
CA ASP A 5 -0.22 3.02 13.20
C ASP A 5 -1.44 2.30 12.57
N LYS A 6 -1.24 1.06 12.07
CA LYS A 6 -2.35 0.27 11.54
C LYS A 6 -3.40 -0.01 12.61
N GLU A 7 -4.63 0.25 12.26
CA GLU A 7 -5.77 -0.11 13.05
C GLU A 7 -5.93 -1.64 13.10
N ILE A 8 -5.74 -2.21 14.29
CA ILE A 8 -5.93 -3.64 14.54
C ILE A 8 -7.32 -3.82 15.14
N GLU A 9 -8.20 -4.48 14.42
CA GLU A 9 -9.57 -4.75 14.86
C GLU A 9 -9.63 -5.72 16.04
N LYS A 10 -8.87 -6.79 15.95
CA LYS A 10 -8.78 -7.83 16.99
C LYS A 10 -7.49 -8.63 16.90
N ILE A 11 -7.12 -9.23 18.02
CA ILE A 11 -6.05 -10.22 18.11
C ILE A 11 -6.62 -11.52 18.60
N LEU A 12 -6.35 -12.62 17.87
CA LEU A 12 -6.61 -13.98 18.31
C LEU A 12 -5.32 -14.54 18.92
N MET A 13 -5.36 -15.00 20.15
CA MET A 13 -4.21 -15.49 20.90
C MET A 13 -4.47 -16.88 21.47
N GLU A 14 -3.48 -17.75 21.39
CA GLU A 14 -3.55 -19.09 21.94
C GLU A 14 -3.71 -19.05 23.47
N LYS A 15 -4.62 -19.88 24.02
CA LYS A 15 -4.82 -20.02 25.46
C LYS A 15 -3.55 -20.55 26.14
N GLY A 16 -3.19 -19.99 27.27
CA GLY A 16 -2.03 -20.41 28.04
C GLY A 16 -0.68 -19.97 27.47
N ALA A 17 -0.68 -19.12 26.45
CA ALA A 17 0.52 -18.58 25.85
C ALA A 17 1.37 -17.78 26.86
N GLN A 18 2.67 -18.06 26.92
CA GLN A 18 3.64 -17.42 27.83
C GLN A 18 4.79 -16.76 27.03
N GLY A 19 5.66 -16.05 27.72
CA GLY A 19 6.86 -15.45 27.12
C GLY A 19 6.59 -14.23 26.25
N SER A 20 6.98 -14.27 24.97
CA SER A 20 6.84 -13.16 24.03
C SER A 20 5.39 -12.74 23.79
N LEU A 21 4.45 -13.67 23.90
CA LEU A 21 3.02 -13.41 23.75
C LEU A 21 2.45 -12.56 24.89
N GLY A 22 3.01 -12.64 26.08
CA GLY A 22 2.64 -11.76 27.20
C GLY A 22 2.91 -10.28 26.91
N ARG A 23 4.02 -9.98 26.21
CA ARG A 23 4.34 -8.60 25.78
C ARG A 23 3.36 -8.09 24.71
N ILE A 24 3.00 -8.96 23.75
CA ILE A 24 1.99 -8.63 22.74
C ILE A 24 0.63 -8.35 23.40
N PHE A 25 0.24 -9.16 24.38
CA PHE A 25 -1.00 -8.95 25.13
C PHE A 25 -1.01 -7.63 25.89
N ALA A 26 0.07 -7.31 26.61
CA ALA A 26 0.20 -6.05 27.33
C ALA A 26 0.11 -4.83 26.40
N GLU A 27 0.79 -4.88 25.26
CA GLU A 27 0.74 -3.80 24.25
C GLU A 27 -0.65 -3.67 23.63
N ALA A 28 -1.29 -4.79 23.30
CA ALA A 28 -2.65 -4.78 22.78
C ALA A 28 -3.64 -4.14 23.77
N ARG A 29 -3.51 -4.45 25.06
CA ARG A 29 -4.33 -3.82 26.12
C ARG A 29 -4.07 -2.33 26.26
N ARG A 30 -2.82 -1.90 26.18
CA ARG A 30 -2.45 -0.48 26.23
C ARG A 30 -3.11 0.32 25.09
N ARG A 31 -3.28 -0.32 23.94
CA ARG A 31 -3.91 0.26 22.73
C ARG A 31 -5.41 0.03 22.64
N ASN A 32 -6.05 -0.52 23.67
CA ASN A 32 -7.47 -0.89 23.65
C ASN A 32 -7.87 -1.86 22.52
N ILE A 33 -6.92 -2.67 22.03
CA ILE A 33 -7.19 -3.66 20.99
C ILE A 33 -7.89 -4.87 21.62
N ARG A 34 -8.96 -5.33 21.00
CA ARG A 34 -9.71 -6.50 21.45
C ARG A 34 -8.87 -7.77 21.31
N VAL A 35 -8.60 -8.47 22.41
CA VAL A 35 -7.91 -9.77 22.41
C VAL A 35 -8.92 -10.89 22.69
N GLN A 36 -8.94 -11.90 21.85
CA GLN A 36 -9.70 -13.14 22.02
C GLN A 36 -8.74 -14.30 22.24
N PHE A 37 -9.00 -15.13 23.25
CA PHE A 37 -8.23 -16.33 23.46
C PHE A 37 -8.93 -17.52 22.82
N ALA A 38 -8.18 -18.35 22.09
CA ALA A 38 -8.71 -19.51 21.40
C ALA A 38 -7.75 -20.69 21.49
N GLU A 39 -8.26 -21.88 21.19
CA GLU A 39 -7.45 -23.10 21.08
C GLU A 39 -6.61 -23.05 19.80
N LYS A 40 -5.43 -23.70 19.78
CA LYS A 40 -4.52 -23.76 18.65
C LYS A 40 -5.22 -24.11 17.33
N ALA A 41 -6.13 -25.08 17.36
CA ALA A 41 -6.89 -25.50 16.17
C ALA A 41 -7.75 -24.38 15.56
N ALA A 42 -8.13 -23.35 16.33
CA ALA A 42 -8.83 -22.19 15.79
C ALA A 42 -7.85 -21.24 15.08
N LEU A 43 -6.64 -21.08 15.62
CA LEU A 43 -5.59 -20.28 14.97
C LEU A 43 -5.12 -20.97 13.66
N ASP A 44 -4.97 -22.29 13.68
CA ASP A 44 -4.58 -23.06 12.48
C ASP A 44 -5.59 -22.89 11.32
N ARG A 45 -6.89 -22.77 11.63
CA ARG A 45 -7.94 -22.50 10.62
C ARG A 45 -7.86 -21.09 10.03
N GLU A 46 -7.54 -20.11 10.85
CA GLU A 46 -7.42 -18.69 10.43
C GLU A 46 -6.08 -18.41 9.72
N SER A 47 -5.08 -19.28 9.88
CA SER A 47 -3.76 -19.15 9.26
C SER A 47 -3.41 -20.43 8.49
N PRO A 48 -3.80 -20.55 7.21
CA PRO A 48 -3.54 -21.75 6.41
C PRO A 48 -2.06 -22.12 6.29
N SER A 49 -1.15 -21.15 6.47
CA SER A 49 0.31 -21.39 6.49
C SER A 49 0.79 -22.07 7.79
N GLY A 50 -0.03 -22.13 8.85
CA GLY A 50 0.33 -22.66 10.16
C GLY A 50 1.45 -21.91 10.91
N ARG A 51 1.92 -20.77 10.39
CA ARG A 51 3.07 -20.02 10.93
C ARG A 51 2.68 -18.91 11.91
N HIS A 52 1.55 -19.02 12.61
CA HIS A 52 1.01 -17.98 13.47
C HIS A 52 1.73 -17.80 14.82
N GLN A 53 2.58 -18.77 15.25
CA GLN A 53 3.32 -18.71 16.52
C GLN A 53 2.44 -18.39 17.76
N GLY A 54 1.20 -18.86 17.77
CA GLY A 54 0.24 -18.64 18.86
C GLY A 54 -0.47 -17.29 18.85
N VAL A 55 -0.32 -16.46 17.80
CA VAL A 55 -1.01 -15.17 17.68
C VAL A 55 -1.35 -14.82 16.24
N ILE A 56 -2.55 -14.29 16.02
CA ILE A 56 -3.00 -13.72 14.73
C ILE A 56 -3.60 -12.35 15.02
N ALA A 57 -3.14 -11.32 14.33
CA ALA A 57 -3.73 -9.99 14.37
C ALA A 57 -4.59 -9.78 13.10
N PHE A 58 -5.84 -9.39 13.31
CA PHE A 58 -6.74 -8.95 12.25
C PHE A 58 -6.63 -7.44 12.19
N ALA A 59 -5.97 -6.96 11.15
CA ALA A 59 -5.88 -5.54 10.87
C ALA A 59 -7.01 -5.16 9.91
N ALA A 60 -7.46 -3.90 9.99
CA ALA A 60 -8.33 -3.34 8.99
C ALA A 60 -7.70 -3.51 7.61
N ASP A 61 -8.53 -3.64 6.60
CA ASP A 61 -8.08 -3.61 5.22
C ASP A 61 -7.23 -2.36 4.98
N TYR A 62 -6.29 -2.44 4.03
CA TYR A 62 -5.45 -1.30 3.69
C TYR A 62 -6.31 -0.08 3.38
N ALA A 63 -6.05 1.02 4.10
CA ALA A 63 -6.78 2.27 3.92
C ALA A 63 -6.30 2.96 2.64
N TYR A 64 -7.10 2.85 1.57
CA TYR A 64 -6.85 3.57 0.34
C TYR A 64 -7.25 5.04 0.46
N SER A 65 -6.50 5.90 -0.19
CA SER A 65 -6.81 7.32 -0.35
C SER A 65 -7.73 7.55 -1.55
N GLU A 66 -8.39 8.69 -1.59
CA GLU A 66 -9.03 9.16 -2.82
C GLU A 66 -7.98 9.87 -3.70
N LEU A 67 -8.17 9.86 -5.02
CA LEU A 67 -7.25 10.51 -5.95
C LEU A 67 -7.21 12.03 -5.72
N GLU A 68 -8.35 12.60 -5.40
CA GLU A 68 -8.54 14.02 -5.11
C GLU A 68 -7.69 14.47 -3.92
N ASP A 69 -7.54 13.64 -2.90
CA ASP A 69 -6.71 13.92 -1.73
C ASP A 69 -5.21 13.93 -2.09
N ILE A 70 -4.80 13.02 -2.99
CA ILE A 70 -3.42 12.98 -3.49
C ILE A 70 -3.10 14.25 -4.31
N ILE A 71 -4.05 14.68 -5.15
CA ILE A 71 -3.92 15.89 -5.98
C ILE A 71 -3.84 17.15 -5.11
N ALA A 72 -4.68 17.23 -4.06
CA ALA A 72 -4.81 18.41 -3.22
C ALA A 72 -3.65 18.61 -2.25
N ASP A 73 -3.11 17.52 -1.71
CA ASP A 73 -2.09 17.56 -0.64
C ASP A 73 -0.74 17.04 -1.15
N LYS A 74 -0.02 17.91 -1.85
CA LYS A 74 1.31 17.63 -2.43
C LYS A 74 2.40 17.71 -1.37
N LYS A 75 3.35 16.78 -1.42
CA LYS A 75 4.52 16.76 -0.52
C LYS A 75 5.50 17.89 -0.81
N SER A 76 5.57 18.35 -2.07
CA SER A 76 6.51 19.38 -2.50
C SER A 76 5.79 20.64 -3.00
N PRO A 77 6.23 21.83 -2.59
CA PRO A 77 5.72 23.09 -3.13
C PRO A 77 6.15 23.34 -4.59
N SER A 78 7.18 22.64 -5.09
CA SER A 78 7.68 22.78 -6.44
C SER A 78 6.89 22.02 -7.50
N GLY A 79 6.03 21.08 -7.08
CA GLY A 79 5.18 20.30 -7.97
C GLY A 79 4.76 18.98 -7.35
N GLY A 80 3.67 18.42 -7.86
CA GLY A 80 3.17 17.10 -7.48
C GLY A 80 3.81 15.99 -8.31
N PHE A 81 4.00 14.82 -7.69
CA PHE A 81 4.47 13.62 -8.38
C PHE A 81 3.57 12.43 -8.08
N VAL A 82 2.96 11.86 -9.10
CA VAL A 82 2.03 10.73 -9.00
C VAL A 82 2.49 9.60 -9.95
N ILE A 83 2.37 8.35 -9.49
CA ILE A 83 2.63 7.17 -10.33
C ILE A 83 1.31 6.45 -10.54
N LEU A 84 0.98 6.11 -11.81
CA LEU A 84 -0.16 5.29 -12.16
C LEU A 84 0.34 3.93 -12.65
N CYS A 85 -0.19 2.84 -12.06
CA CYS A 85 0.11 1.48 -12.49
C CYS A 85 -1.00 0.98 -13.40
N ASP A 86 -0.70 0.67 -14.65
CA ASP A 86 -1.66 0.11 -15.61
C ASP A 86 -1.45 -1.40 -15.74
N GLY A 87 -2.48 -2.18 -15.41
CA GLY A 87 -2.47 -3.63 -15.61
C GLY A 87 -1.44 -4.43 -14.79
N MET A 88 -0.79 -3.83 -13.81
CA MET A 88 0.24 -4.47 -13.00
C MET A 88 -0.36 -5.55 -12.08
N GLN A 89 -0.24 -6.83 -12.47
CA GLN A 89 -0.86 -7.96 -11.76
C GLN A 89 0.04 -8.57 -10.69
N ASP A 90 1.37 -8.47 -10.82
CA ASP A 90 2.31 -9.05 -9.88
C ASP A 90 2.44 -8.19 -8.60
N VAL A 91 2.25 -8.83 -7.46
CA VAL A 91 2.41 -8.20 -6.13
C VAL A 91 3.85 -7.76 -5.86
N HIS A 92 4.85 -8.43 -6.47
CA HIS A 92 6.26 -8.03 -6.35
C HIS A 92 6.53 -6.73 -7.09
N ASN A 93 5.97 -6.58 -8.29
CA ASN A 93 6.10 -5.37 -9.08
C ASN A 93 5.42 -4.20 -8.37
N LEU A 94 4.19 -4.37 -7.88
CA LEU A 94 3.51 -3.32 -7.12
C LEU A 94 4.27 -2.94 -5.84
N GLY A 95 4.76 -3.93 -5.08
CA GLY A 95 5.55 -3.67 -3.88
C GLY A 95 6.84 -2.90 -4.18
N SER A 96 7.51 -3.21 -5.30
CA SER A 96 8.71 -2.52 -5.77
C SER A 96 8.39 -1.08 -6.21
N VAL A 97 7.29 -0.87 -6.92
CA VAL A 97 6.84 0.49 -7.32
C VAL A 97 6.56 1.34 -6.09
N LEU A 98 5.90 0.80 -5.06
CA LEU A 98 5.64 1.54 -3.82
C LEU A 98 6.94 1.97 -3.12
N ARG A 99 7.96 1.09 -3.08
CA ARG A 99 9.28 1.44 -2.54
C ARG A 99 9.95 2.57 -3.32
N VAL A 100 9.96 2.46 -4.65
CA VAL A 100 10.55 3.49 -5.52
C VAL A 100 9.77 4.79 -5.39
N ALA A 101 8.43 4.74 -5.35
CA ALA A 101 7.57 5.91 -5.18
C ALA A 101 7.87 6.66 -3.87
N GLU A 102 8.04 5.94 -2.76
CA GLU A 102 8.39 6.52 -1.47
C GLU A 102 9.76 7.18 -1.52
N CYS A 103 10.79 6.48 -2.02
CA CYS A 103 12.14 7.02 -2.14
C CYS A 103 12.22 8.23 -3.08
N ALA A 104 11.41 8.26 -4.13
CA ALA A 104 11.34 9.36 -5.09
C ALA A 104 10.48 10.55 -4.60
N GLY A 105 9.85 10.42 -3.43
CA GLY A 105 9.00 11.46 -2.85
C GLY A 105 7.66 11.63 -3.55
N ALA A 106 7.14 10.57 -4.21
CA ALA A 106 5.83 10.63 -4.84
C ALA A 106 4.72 10.94 -3.82
N ASP A 107 3.74 11.75 -4.23
CA ASP A 107 2.57 12.09 -3.44
C ASP A 107 1.63 10.89 -3.28
N GLY A 108 1.60 10.01 -4.31
CA GLY A 108 0.83 8.80 -4.27
C GLY A 108 1.01 7.89 -5.49
N VAL A 109 0.46 6.69 -5.36
CA VAL A 109 0.38 5.68 -6.41
C VAL A 109 -1.09 5.39 -6.69
N VAL A 110 -1.45 5.34 -7.96
CA VAL A 110 -2.83 5.05 -8.41
C VAL A 110 -2.86 3.67 -9.05
N ILE A 111 -3.78 2.83 -8.59
CA ILE A 111 -3.98 1.48 -9.13
C ILE A 111 -5.45 1.27 -9.57
N PRO A 112 -5.71 0.46 -10.61
CA PRO A 112 -7.07 0.05 -10.95
C PRO A 112 -7.71 -0.80 -9.83
N LYS A 113 -9.02 -0.67 -9.63
CA LYS A 113 -9.79 -1.55 -8.71
C LYS A 113 -9.83 -3.00 -9.17
N THR A 114 -9.72 -3.23 -10.47
CA THR A 114 -9.77 -4.55 -11.12
C THR A 114 -8.67 -4.70 -12.14
N GLY A 115 -8.20 -5.92 -12.39
CA GLY A 115 -7.14 -6.20 -13.38
C GLY A 115 -5.75 -5.75 -12.92
N SER A 116 -5.55 -5.49 -11.64
CA SER A 116 -4.26 -5.10 -11.05
C SER A 116 -4.11 -5.70 -9.65
N ALA A 117 -2.88 -5.90 -9.22
CA ALA A 117 -2.57 -6.26 -7.85
C ALA A 117 -3.13 -5.21 -6.89
N GLN A 118 -3.67 -5.67 -5.77
CA GLN A 118 -4.17 -4.82 -4.69
C GLN A 118 -3.19 -4.84 -3.52
N VAL A 119 -3.17 -3.78 -2.72
CA VAL A 119 -2.33 -3.73 -1.52
C VAL A 119 -2.85 -4.75 -0.50
N ASN A 120 -2.12 -5.83 -0.37
CA ASN A 120 -2.38 -6.93 0.55
C ASN A 120 -1.14 -7.18 1.43
N GLU A 121 -1.19 -8.18 2.30
CA GLU A 121 -0.09 -8.53 3.20
C GLU A 121 1.23 -8.80 2.47
N SER A 122 1.18 -9.41 1.28
CA SER A 122 2.37 -9.67 0.45
C SER A 122 2.98 -8.37 -0.07
N VAL A 123 2.17 -7.48 -0.62
CA VAL A 123 2.62 -6.15 -1.10
C VAL A 123 3.19 -5.33 0.06
N LEU A 124 2.53 -5.33 1.22
CA LEU A 124 3.03 -4.63 2.42
C LEU A 124 4.41 -5.13 2.86
N ARG A 125 4.63 -6.44 2.80
CA ARG A 125 5.92 -7.05 3.13
C ARG A 125 7.00 -6.72 2.11
N ILE A 126 6.66 -6.78 0.80
CA ILE A 126 7.60 -6.54 -0.30
C ILE A 126 7.97 -5.05 -0.36
N SER A 127 7.04 -4.17 -0.07
CA SER A 127 7.28 -2.73 -0.02
C SER A 127 8.15 -2.30 1.16
N GLU A 128 8.47 -3.22 2.10
CA GLU A 128 9.31 -2.97 3.29
C GLU A 128 8.84 -1.77 4.12
N GLY A 129 7.53 -1.52 4.17
CA GLY A 129 6.91 -0.43 4.90
C GLY A 129 6.59 0.81 4.06
N ALA A 130 7.09 0.92 2.82
CA ALA A 130 6.82 2.07 1.97
C ALA A 130 5.31 2.32 1.74
N ALA A 131 4.52 1.25 1.65
CA ALA A 131 3.08 1.34 1.51
C ALA A 131 2.36 2.04 2.70
N GLU A 132 3.03 2.24 3.82
CA GLU A 132 2.49 2.98 4.98
C GLU A 132 2.78 4.48 4.88
N HIS A 133 3.68 4.89 3.98
CA HIS A 133 4.15 6.28 3.81
C HIS A 133 3.73 6.88 2.47
N VAL A 134 3.46 6.05 1.48
CA VAL A 134 2.95 6.47 0.17
C VAL A 134 1.44 6.24 0.12
N ARG A 135 0.68 7.26 -0.21
CA ARG A 135 -0.76 7.13 -0.43
C ARG A 135 -1.03 6.26 -1.65
N VAL A 136 -1.98 5.35 -1.54
CA VAL A 136 -2.43 4.55 -2.68
C VAL A 136 -3.90 4.82 -2.92
N ALA A 137 -4.24 5.28 -4.12
CA ALA A 137 -5.62 5.46 -4.56
C ALA A 137 -6.05 4.31 -5.47
N ARG A 138 -7.31 3.87 -5.31
CA ARG A 138 -7.92 2.89 -6.20
C ARG A 138 -8.96 3.54 -7.09
N VAL A 139 -8.78 3.41 -8.40
CA VAL A 139 -9.68 4.01 -9.39
C VAL A 139 -10.42 2.94 -10.20
N THR A 140 -11.65 3.23 -10.58
CA THR A 140 -12.43 2.33 -11.43
C THR A 140 -12.00 2.42 -12.89
N ASN A 141 -11.50 3.59 -13.30
CA ASN A 141 -11.10 3.86 -14.68
C ASN A 141 -9.82 4.72 -14.67
N LEU A 142 -8.73 4.15 -15.18
CA LEU A 142 -7.42 4.81 -15.19
C LEU A 142 -7.39 6.01 -16.14
N VAL A 143 -8.11 5.93 -17.27
CA VAL A 143 -8.19 7.05 -18.24
C VAL A 143 -8.84 8.27 -17.58
N ARG A 144 -9.94 8.07 -16.83
CA ARG A 144 -10.57 9.17 -16.07
C ARG A 144 -9.64 9.73 -15.00
N ALA A 145 -8.85 8.89 -14.35
CA ALA A 145 -7.85 9.36 -13.38
C ALA A 145 -6.78 10.23 -14.06
N ILE A 146 -6.33 9.85 -15.26
CA ILE A 146 -5.42 10.65 -16.08
C ILE A 146 -6.07 11.99 -16.45
N GLU A 147 -7.30 12.00 -16.92
CA GLU A 147 -8.05 13.22 -17.24
C GLU A 147 -8.17 14.15 -16.02
N SER A 148 -8.44 13.59 -14.83
CA SER A 148 -8.49 14.36 -13.58
C SER A 148 -7.15 14.99 -13.20
N LEU A 149 -6.06 14.24 -13.36
CA LEU A 149 -4.69 14.76 -13.15
C LEU A 149 -4.36 15.86 -14.14
N GLN A 150 -4.67 15.67 -15.43
CA GLN A 150 -4.45 16.70 -16.46
C GLN A 150 -5.26 17.97 -16.19
N ALA A 151 -6.52 17.83 -15.76
CA ALA A 151 -7.37 18.96 -15.36
C ALA A 151 -6.79 19.70 -14.14
N ALA A 152 -6.06 19.01 -13.26
CA ALA A 152 -5.34 19.57 -12.12
C ALA A 152 -3.93 20.12 -12.47
N GLY A 153 -3.56 20.14 -13.76
CA GLY A 153 -2.33 20.70 -14.26
C GLY A 153 -1.13 19.77 -14.20
N TYR A 154 -1.35 18.45 -14.19
CA TYR A 154 -0.27 17.46 -14.30
C TYR A 154 0.06 17.16 -15.77
N TRP A 155 1.35 17.12 -16.08
CA TRP A 155 1.85 16.48 -17.29
C TRP A 155 1.92 14.97 -17.08
N VAL A 156 1.33 14.21 -18.01
CA VAL A 156 1.26 12.75 -17.91
C VAL A 156 2.17 12.11 -18.95
N TYR A 157 3.11 11.29 -18.50
CA TYR A 157 4.08 10.58 -19.32
C TYR A 157 3.82 9.07 -19.21
N GLY A 158 3.73 8.37 -20.33
CA GLY A 158 3.77 6.91 -20.40
C GLY A 158 5.21 6.42 -20.48
N LEU A 159 5.56 5.41 -19.68
CA LEU A 159 6.87 4.77 -19.76
C LEU A 159 6.81 3.59 -20.72
N GLU A 160 7.55 3.68 -21.83
CA GLU A 160 7.64 2.68 -22.89
C GLU A 160 9.11 2.34 -23.16
N ALA A 161 9.37 1.08 -23.53
CA ALA A 161 10.75 0.63 -23.76
C ALA A 161 11.40 1.28 -25.00
N ASP A 162 10.60 1.68 -25.97
CA ASP A 162 11.02 2.35 -27.22
C ASP A 162 10.68 3.86 -27.21
N GLY A 163 10.35 4.40 -26.06
CA GLY A 163 10.06 5.81 -25.85
C GLY A 163 11.31 6.69 -25.91
N GLU A 164 11.11 7.99 -25.78
CA GLU A 164 12.19 8.95 -25.64
C GLU A 164 12.87 8.84 -24.26
N ASP A 165 14.16 9.17 -24.20
CA ASP A 165 14.91 9.16 -22.94
C ASP A 165 14.28 10.10 -21.91
N ILE A 166 13.88 9.55 -20.77
CA ILE A 166 13.24 10.30 -19.67
C ILE A 166 14.15 11.41 -19.12
N TYR A 167 15.47 11.23 -19.16
CA TYR A 167 16.44 12.23 -18.68
C TYR A 167 16.52 13.46 -19.60
N GLY A 168 15.99 13.36 -20.82
CA GLY A 168 15.87 14.48 -21.75
C GLY A 168 14.57 15.28 -21.62
N GLN A 169 13.63 14.82 -20.79
CA GLN A 169 12.32 15.43 -20.63
C GLN A 169 12.32 16.49 -19.53
N ASP A 170 11.46 17.50 -19.67
CA ASP A 170 11.19 18.46 -18.60
C ASP A 170 10.20 17.84 -17.59
N LEU A 171 10.74 17.34 -16.50
CA LEU A 171 9.99 16.76 -15.40
C LEU A 171 9.73 17.75 -14.25
N THR A 172 9.76 19.05 -14.53
CA THR A 172 9.43 20.08 -13.54
C THR A 172 7.93 20.27 -13.36
N GLY A 173 7.52 20.79 -12.20
CA GLY A 173 6.12 21.06 -11.90
C GLY A 173 5.35 19.79 -11.50
N ASN A 174 4.08 19.72 -11.91
CA ASN A 174 3.23 18.56 -11.59
C ASN A 174 3.40 17.49 -12.68
N ILE A 175 3.87 16.33 -12.31
CA ILE A 175 4.07 15.20 -13.22
C ILE A 175 3.36 13.94 -12.74
N ALA A 176 2.91 13.15 -13.69
CA ALA A 176 2.39 11.83 -13.46
C ALA A 176 3.04 10.83 -14.43
N LEU A 177 3.55 9.72 -13.90
CA LEU A 177 4.15 8.65 -14.71
C LEU A 177 3.20 7.45 -14.76
N VAL A 178 2.90 6.97 -15.97
CA VAL A 178 2.15 5.73 -16.18
C VAL A 178 3.15 4.61 -16.43
N VAL A 179 3.09 3.59 -15.59
CA VAL A 179 3.91 2.38 -15.67
C VAL A 179 3.02 1.22 -16.04
N GLY A 180 3.29 0.59 -17.18
CA GLY A 180 2.58 -0.61 -17.65
C GLY A 180 2.98 -1.85 -16.85
N GLY A 181 2.08 -2.85 -16.81
CA GLY A 181 2.40 -4.20 -16.41
C GLY A 181 3.14 -4.95 -17.54
N GLU A 182 3.74 -6.08 -17.20
CA GLU A 182 4.25 -7.03 -18.17
C GLU A 182 3.06 -7.79 -18.81
N ASP A 183 2.98 -7.85 -20.15
CA ASP A 183 2.04 -8.67 -20.89
C ASP A 183 2.37 -10.17 -20.79
#